data_9d4a3d152f8964ad2f45d7ef24481083
#
_entry.id   9d4a3d152f8964ad2f45d7ef24481083
#
_cell.length_a   1.000
_cell.length_b   1.000
_cell.length_c   1.000
_cell.angle_alpha   90.00
_cell.angle_beta   90.00
_cell.angle_gamma   90.00
#
_symmetry.space_group_name_H-M   'P 1'
#
loop_
_entity.id
_entity.type
_entity.pdbx_description
1 polymer ?
#
loop_
_entity_poly.entity_id
_entity_poly.type
_entity_poly.pdbx_seq_one_letter_code
_entity_poly.pdbx_strand_id
1 'polypeptide(L)'
;DHFFRNPEAGGGLEYTGIGHLRDSVAEAVGVPGAYDYGPQRVSWMGTLVTNWMGDDAFIKRLRVECRRFNVYGDTQYLKGKVIGKHIDNGSPLVDLEIWAENQRGEVTAPGQATVLLPSRDPRVPWFTDGSELQLRKVTNSEGMPPILPE
;
A
#
# COMPACT_ATOMS: atom_id res chain seq x y z
N ASP A 1 -0.66 -12.33 -21.15
CA ASP A 1 -0.41 -11.25 -22.11
C ASP A 1 -0.93 -9.94 -21.52
N HIS A 2 -0.11 -8.87 -21.60
CA HIS A 2 -0.46 -7.55 -21.09
C HIS A 2 -1.13 -6.67 -22.16
N PHE A 3 -1.43 -7.24 -23.32
CA PHE A 3 -2.05 -6.56 -24.44
C PHE A 3 -3.32 -7.30 -24.87
N PHE A 4 -4.32 -6.55 -25.30
CA PHE A 4 -5.55 -7.08 -25.88
C PHE A 4 -5.88 -6.31 -27.17
N ARG A 5 -6.70 -6.92 -28.05
CA ARG A 5 -7.21 -6.21 -29.22
C ARG A 5 -8.45 -5.42 -28.84
N ASN A 6 -8.38 -4.12 -29.04
CA ASN A 6 -9.52 -3.24 -28.78
C ASN A 6 -10.34 -3.04 -30.05
N PRO A 7 -11.58 -3.55 -30.13
CA PRO A 7 -12.44 -3.34 -31.30
C PRO A 7 -12.75 -1.88 -31.57
N GLU A 8 -12.87 -1.06 -30.51
CA GLU A 8 -13.17 0.37 -30.62
C GLU A 8 -11.98 1.18 -31.16
N ALA A 9 -10.77 0.65 -31.01
CA ALA A 9 -9.54 1.22 -31.61
C ALA A 9 -9.20 0.56 -32.98
N GLY A 10 -10.19 0.07 -33.70
CA GLY A 10 -10.00 -0.56 -35.00
C GLY A 10 -9.27 -1.92 -34.93
N GLY A 11 -9.31 -2.61 -33.80
CA GLY A 11 -8.64 -3.89 -33.57
C GLY A 11 -7.15 -3.79 -33.29
N GLY A 12 -6.64 -2.59 -33.00
CA GLY A 12 -5.26 -2.38 -32.54
C GLY A 12 -4.97 -3.04 -31.21
N LEU A 13 -3.69 -3.34 -30.94
CA LEU A 13 -3.25 -3.85 -29.64
C LEU A 13 -3.19 -2.69 -28.65
N GLU A 14 -3.86 -2.87 -27.50
CA GLU A 14 -3.78 -1.94 -26.37
C GLU A 14 -3.27 -2.66 -25.12
N TYR A 15 -2.59 -1.88 -24.26
CA TYR A 15 -2.10 -2.34 -22.97
C TYR A 15 -3.23 -2.39 -21.95
N THR A 16 -3.39 -3.52 -21.25
CA THR A 16 -4.47 -3.71 -20.27
C THR A 16 -4.45 -2.69 -19.13
N GLY A 17 -3.28 -2.13 -18.81
CA GLY A 17 -3.14 -1.07 -17.80
C GLY A 17 -3.88 0.24 -18.16
N ILE A 18 -4.27 0.45 -19.40
CA ILE A 18 -5.10 1.61 -19.80
C ILE A 18 -6.51 1.53 -19.19
N GLY A 19 -6.96 0.38 -18.72
CA GLY A 19 -8.20 0.24 -17.95
C GLY A 19 -8.24 1.09 -16.67
N HIS A 20 -7.10 1.54 -16.17
CA HIS A 20 -7.04 2.53 -15.10
C HIS A 20 -7.45 3.96 -15.54
N LEU A 21 -7.56 4.22 -16.83
CA LEU A 21 -7.78 5.55 -17.39
C LEU A 21 -9.00 5.63 -18.31
N ARG A 22 -9.46 4.50 -18.86
CA ARG A 22 -10.55 4.46 -19.83
C ARG A 22 -11.59 3.40 -19.48
N ASP A 23 -12.84 3.83 -19.39
CA ASP A 23 -13.97 2.95 -19.08
C ASP A 23 -14.12 1.82 -20.11
N SER A 24 -14.08 2.14 -21.41
CA SER A 24 -14.26 1.13 -22.46
C SER A 24 -13.21 0.01 -22.41
N VAL A 25 -12.00 0.32 -22.00
CA VAL A 25 -10.93 -0.68 -21.82
C VAL A 25 -11.14 -1.50 -20.55
N ALA A 26 -11.58 -0.87 -19.47
CA ALA A 26 -11.94 -1.56 -18.23
C ALA A 26 -13.12 -2.52 -18.45
N GLU A 27 -14.14 -2.07 -19.18
CA GLU A 27 -15.31 -2.87 -19.55
C GLU A 27 -14.94 -4.07 -20.43
N ALA A 28 -14.01 -3.89 -21.37
CA ALA A 28 -13.51 -4.97 -22.22
C ALA A 28 -12.82 -6.10 -21.44
N VAL A 29 -12.31 -5.81 -20.23
CA VAL A 29 -11.72 -6.82 -19.33
C VAL A 29 -12.65 -7.19 -18.15
N GLY A 30 -13.92 -6.80 -18.22
CA GLY A 30 -14.97 -7.21 -17.29
C GLY A 30 -15.08 -6.34 -16.02
N VAL A 31 -14.50 -5.14 -16.02
CA VAL A 31 -14.62 -4.16 -14.92
C VAL A 31 -15.60 -3.07 -15.34
N PRO A 32 -16.53 -2.62 -14.49
CA PRO A 32 -17.62 -1.72 -14.88
C PRO A 32 -17.20 -0.28 -15.25
N GLY A 33 -15.94 0.08 -15.13
CA GLY A 33 -15.39 1.37 -15.48
C GLY A 33 -13.93 1.49 -15.09
N ALA A 34 -13.28 2.58 -15.41
CA ALA A 34 -11.90 2.86 -15.05
C ALA A 34 -11.73 2.75 -13.51
N TYR A 35 -10.63 2.20 -13.08
CA TYR A 35 -10.41 1.82 -11.69
C TYR A 35 -9.05 2.28 -11.16
N ASP A 36 -8.93 2.39 -9.84
CA ASP A 36 -7.73 2.81 -9.17
C ASP A 36 -6.53 1.88 -9.45
N TYR A 37 -5.34 2.43 -9.26
CA TYR A 37 -4.09 1.69 -9.44
C TYR A 37 -3.66 1.02 -8.13
N GLY A 38 -3.30 -0.27 -8.19
CA GLY A 38 -2.93 -1.04 -7.00
C GLY A 38 -1.88 -0.39 -6.10
N PRO A 39 -0.75 0.13 -6.61
CA PRO A 39 0.23 0.89 -5.82
C PRO A 39 -0.36 2.13 -5.14
N GLN A 40 -1.29 2.83 -5.77
CA GLN A 40 -2.01 3.97 -5.16
C GLN A 40 -2.79 3.51 -3.93
N ARG A 41 -3.49 2.37 -4.01
CA ARG A 41 -4.23 1.81 -2.88
C ARG A 41 -3.31 1.41 -1.73
N VAL A 42 -2.17 0.79 -2.03
CA VAL A 42 -1.15 0.49 -1.01
C VAL A 42 -0.64 1.77 -0.34
N SER A 43 -0.44 2.85 -1.12
CA SER A 43 -0.03 4.15 -0.58
C SER A 43 -1.08 4.75 0.35
N TRP A 44 -2.38 4.67 0.02
CA TRP A 44 -3.45 5.12 0.91
C TRP A 44 -3.46 4.34 2.22
N MET A 45 -3.27 3.02 2.19
CA MET A 45 -3.17 2.21 3.40
C MET A 45 -1.92 2.57 4.22
N GLY A 46 -0.81 2.89 3.56
CA GLY A 46 0.38 3.43 4.22
C GLY A 46 0.07 4.77 4.90
N THR A 47 -0.64 5.66 4.24
CA THR A 47 -1.07 6.96 4.82
C THR A 47 -1.96 6.77 6.05
N LEU A 48 -2.89 5.79 6.04
CA LEU A 48 -3.66 5.45 7.25
C LEU A 48 -2.74 5.11 8.42
N VAL A 49 -1.75 4.26 8.18
CA VAL A 49 -0.83 3.81 9.24
C VAL A 49 0.05 4.96 9.73
N THR A 50 0.62 5.78 8.82
CA THR A 50 1.48 6.90 9.20
C THR A 50 0.70 7.98 9.96
N ASN A 51 -0.53 8.29 9.57
CA ASN A 51 -1.38 9.23 10.30
C ASN A 51 -1.74 8.74 11.72
N TRP A 52 -1.90 7.41 11.89
CA TRP A 52 -2.19 6.83 13.19
C TRP A 52 -0.97 6.76 14.09
N MET A 53 0.19 6.37 13.57
CA MET A 53 1.39 6.11 14.35
C MET A 53 2.17 7.37 14.74
N GLY A 54 2.03 8.46 13.97
CA GLY A 54 2.78 9.71 14.15
C GLY A 54 4.22 9.63 13.61
N ASP A 55 4.94 10.74 13.77
CA ASP A 55 6.26 10.95 13.15
C ASP A 55 7.40 10.20 13.86
N ASP A 56 7.19 9.88 15.14
CA ASP A 56 8.18 9.19 15.95
C ASP A 56 8.11 7.66 15.86
N ALA A 57 7.40 7.12 14.92
CA ALA A 57 7.20 5.68 14.74
C ALA A 57 7.73 5.20 13.38
N PHE A 58 7.81 3.88 13.20
CA PHE A 58 8.31 3.31 11.96
C PHE A 58 7.48 2.10 11.51
N ILE A 59 7.09 2.06 10.25
CA ILE A 59 6.42 0.89 9.67
C ILE A 59 7.48 -0.18 9.37
N LYS A 60 7.52 -1.24 10.18
CA LYS A 60 8.40 -2.40 9.92
C LYS A 60 7.87 -3.29 8.81
N ARG A 61 6.55 -3.41 8.69
CA ARG A 61 5.90 -4.24 7.69
C ARG A 61 4.56 -3.63 7.30
N LEU A 62 4.29 -3.62 6.01
CA LEU A 62 2.99 -3.31 5.44
C LEU A 62 2.66 -4.36 4.39
N ARG A 63 1.51 -5.01 4.52
CA ARG A 63 0.97 -5.93 3.53
C ARG A 63 -0.45 -5.53 3.20
N VAL A 64 -0.74 -5.35 1.93
CA VAL A 64 -2.06 -5.02 1.42
C VAL A 64 -2.39 -5.94 0.26
N GLU A 65 -3.61 -6.45 0.21
CA GLU A 65 -4.10 -7.27 -0.88
C GLU A 65 -5.24 -6.54 -1.59
N CYS A 66 -5.08 -6.21 -2.87
CA CYS A 66 -6.16 -5.65 -3.67
C CYS A 66 -7.09 -6.79 -4.12
N ARG A 67 -8.27 -6.89 -3.48
CA ARG A 67 -9.22 -8.00 -3.68
C ARG A 67 -10.37 -7.66 -4.59
N ARG A 68 -10.78 -6.41 -4.65
CA ARG A 68 -11.87 -5.91 -5.48
C ARG A 68 -11.44 -4.66 -6.21
N PHE A 69 -11.96 -4.47 -7.40
CA PHE A 69 -11.79 -3.22 -8.12
C PHE A 69 -12.47 -2.06 -7.38
N ASN A 70 -11.88 -0.92 -7.47
CA ASN A 70 -12.39 0.32 -6.94
C ASN A 70 -12.51 1.27 -8.13
N VAL A 71 -13.74 1.44 -8.62
CA VAL A 71 -14.04 2.18 -9.84
C VAL A 71 -14.02 3.68 -9.53
N TYR A 72 -13.69 4.49 -10.50
CA TYR A 72 -13.76 5.93 -10.35
C TYR A 72 -15.17 6.38 -9.92
N GLY A 73 -15.20 7.25 -8.92
CA GLY A 73 -16.44 7.63 -8.24
C GLY A 73 -16.75 6.81 -6.97
N ASP A 74 -16.09 5.67 -6.76
CA ASP A 74 -16.18 4.95 -5.50
C ASP A 74 -15.44 5.69 -4.38
N THR A 75 -16.02 5.70 -3.20
CA THR A 75 -15.38 6.22 -1.98
C THR A 75 -14.71 5.07 -1.25
N GLN A 76 -13.50 5.32 -0.75
CA GLN A 76 -12.77 4.36 0.08
C GLN A 76 -12.65 4.88 1.52
N TYR A 77 -13.15 4.09 2.46
CA TYR A 77 -12.95 4.30 3.89
C TYR A 77 -11.81 3.42 4.37
N LEU A 78 -10.71 4.05 4.78
CA LEU A 78 -9.55 3.35 5.31
C LEU A 78 -9.73 3.16 6.81
N LYS A 79 -9.70 1.92 7.26
CA LYS A 79 -9.98 1.52 8.64
C LYS A 79 -8.87 0.63 9.18
N GLY A 80 -8.72 0.62 10.50
CA GLY A 80 -7.77 -0.28 11.15
C GLY A 80 -8.08 -0.48 12.61
N LYS A 81 -7.53 -1.55 13.15
CA LYS A 81 -7.58 -1.86 14.59
C LYS A 81 -6.26 -2.47 15.04
N VAL A 82 -5.90 -2.19 16.29
CA VAL A 82 -4.78 -2.87 16.96
C VAL A 82 -5.20 -4.30 17.26
N ILE A 83 -4.40 -5.27 16.85
CA ILE A 83 -4.63 -6.70 17.10
C ILE A 83 -3.60 -7.32 18.03
N GLY A 84 -2.46 -6.66 18.21
CA GLY A 84 -1.40 -7.15 19.10
C GLY A 84 -0.43 -6.05 19.52
N LYS A 85 0.22 -6.28 20.67
CA LYS A 85 1.36 -5.48 21.15
C LYS A 85 2.36 -6.45 21.77
N HIS A 86 3.61 -6.34 21.37
CA HIS A 86 4.66 -7.23 21.87
C HIS A 86 6.02 -6.55 21.82
N ILE A 87 7.00 -7.18 22.44
CA ILE A 87 8.41 -6.80 22.35
C ILE A 87 9.11 -7.88 21.52
N ASP A 88 9.78 -7.49 20.47
CA ASP A 88 10.61 -8.37 19.67
C ASP A 88 12.03 -7.82 19.59
N ASN A 89 13.00 -8.61 20.05
CA ASN A 89 14.42 -8.22 20.15
C ASN A 89 14.63 -6.84 20.81
N GLY A 90 13.85 -6.57 21.89
CA GLY A 90 13.89 -5.30 22.61
C GLY A 90 13.09 -4.16 21.95
N SER A 91 12.53 -4.35 20.77
CA SER A 91 11.75 -3.37 20.04
C SER A 91 10.26 -3.46 20.37
N PRO A 92 9.59 -2.35 20.75
CA PRO A 92 8.16 -2.33 21.04
C PRO A 92 7.35 -2.28 19.73
N LEU A 93 6.68 -3.36 19.43
CA LEU A 93 5.90 -3.54 18.20
C LEU A 93 4.40 -3.55 18.45
N VAL A 94 3.67 -3.02 17.51
CA VAL A 94 2.21 -3.08 17.46
C VAL A 94 1.78 -3.65 16.12
N ASP A 95 0.94 -4.68 16.18
CA ASP A 95 0.33 -5.26 15.00
C ASP A 95 -1.06 -4.67 14.77
N LEU A 96 -1.31 -4.34 13.52
CA LEU A 96 -2.55 -3.75 13.04
C LEU A 96 -3.18 -4.67 12.00
N GLU A 97 -4.48 -4.87 12.10
CA GLU A 97 -5.32 -5.23 10.99
C GLU A 97 -5.83 -3.96 10.35
N ILE A 98 -5.67 -3.81 9.04
CA ILE A 98 -6.09 -2.64 8.28
C ILE A 98 -6.93 -3.08 7.08
N TRP A 99 -7.87 -2.24 6.64
CA TRP A 99 -8.64 -2.52 5.43
C TRP A 99 -9.20 -1.25 4.80
N ALA A 100 -9.39 -1.32 3.48
CA ALA A 100 -10.17 -0.35 2.75
C ALA A 100 -11.56 -0.92 2.47
N GLU A 101 -12.60 -0.13 2.70
CA GLU A 101 -14.01 -0.48 2.52
C GLU A 101 -14.66 0.58 1.64
N ASN A 102 -15.43 0.15 0.64
CA ASN A 102 -16.15 1.09 -0.22
C ASN A 102 -17.46 1.57 0.42
N GLN A 103 -18.16 2.49 -0.23
CA GLN A 103 -19.45 3.03 0.25
C GLN A 103 -20.58 1.99 0.36
N ARG A 104 -20.39 0.82 -0.23
CA ARG A 104 -21.34 -0.31 -0.16
C ARG A 104 -21.07 -1.24 1.02
N GLY A 105 -20.03 -0.96 1.83
CA GLY A 105 -19.61 -1.81 2.93
C GLY A 105 -18.78 -3.03 2.51
N GLU A 106 -18.28 -3.05 1.28
CA GLU A 106 -17.44 -4.14 0.78
C GLU A 106 -15.97 -3.86 1.09
N VAL A 107 -15.28 -4.83 1.69
CA VAL A 107 -13.83 -4.77 1.87
C VAL A 107 -13.14 -4.97 0.53
N THR A 108 -12.50 -3.93 0.04
CA THR A 108 -11.81 -3.91 -1.26
C THR A 108 -10.34 -4.25 -1.15
N ALA A 109 -9.71 -3.91 -0.01
CA ALA A 109 -8.30 -4.19 0.24
C ALA A 109 -8.06 -4.50 1.73
N PRO A 110 -8.06 -5.78 2.14
CA PRO A 110 -7.58 -6.18 3.46
C PRO A 110 -6.06 -6.08 3.54
N GLY A 111 -5.55 -5.86 4.75
CA GLY A 111 -4.11 -5.76 4.98
C GLY A 111 -3.72 -5.90 6.44
N GLN A 112 -2.43 -5.88 6.65
CA GLN A 112 -1.80 -5.92 7.98
C GLN A 112 -0.60 -4.98 7.99
N ALA A 113 -0.33 -4.38 9.14
CA ALA A 113 0.89 -3.63 9.37
C ALA A 113 1.49 -3.99 10.72
N THR A 114 2.82 -3.97 10.79
CA THR A 114 3.57 -4.02 12.05
C THR A 114 4.34 -2.72 12.18
N VAL A 115 4.12 -2.03 13.27
CA VAL A 115 4.67 -0.70 13.54
C VAL A 115 5.53 -0.73 14.79
N LEU A 116 6.73 -0.16 14.70
CA LEU A 116 7.56 0.15 15.84
C LEU A 116 7.08 1.48 16.43
N LEU A 117 6.62 1.46 17.67
CA LEU A 117 6.21 2.66 18.40
C LEU A 117 7.21 3.00 19.52
N PRO A 118 7.38 4.29 19.85
CA PRO A 118 8.13 4.68 21.03
C PRO A 118 7.50 4.11 22.31
N SER A 119 8.32 3.54 23.18
CA SER A 119 7.89 3.05 24.47
C SER A 119 7.90 4.18 25.51
N ARG A 120 6.89 4.19 26.39
CA ARG A 120 6.92 5.03 27.61
C ARG A 120 7.81 4.45 28.70
N ASP A 121 8.17 3.18 28.61
CA ASP A 121 9.10 2.54 29.54
C ASP A 121 10.54 2.85 29.11
N PRO A 122 11.30 3.62 29.90
CA PRO A 122 12.67 3.99 29.53
C PRO A 122 13.64 2.80 29.50
N ARG A 123 13.23 1.63 30.02
CA ARG A 123 14.01 0.39 29.95
C ARG A 123 13.85 -0.34 28.61
N VAL A 124 12.85 0.05 27.84
CA VAL A 124 12.65 -0.43 26.47
C VAL A 124 13.17 0.65 25.53
N PRO A 125 14.41 0.55 25.06
CA PRO A 125 14.96 1.55 24.16
C PRO A 125 14.13 1.59 22.89
N TRP A 126 13.80 2.79 22.44
CA TRP A 126 13.03 2.99 21.22
C TRP A 126 13.76 2.46 19.99
N PHE A 127 15.06 2.69 19.95
CA PHE A 127 15.99 2.09 19.02
C PHE A 127 17.10 1.42 19.80
N THR A 128 17.19 0.10 19.74
CA THR A 128 18.38 -0.60 20.19
C THR A 128 19.51 -0.29 19.22
N ASP A 129 20.46 0.52 19.64
CA ASP A 129 21.79 0.80 19.08
C ASP A 129 21.93 1.38 17.66
N GLY A 130 20.90 1.70 16.95
CA GLY A 130 20.99 2.28 15.58
C GLY A 130 21.50 1.31 14.50
N SER A 131 21.84 0.06 14.83
CA SER A 131 22.34 -0.92 13.87
C SER A 131 21.21 -1.56 13.06
N GLU A 132 20.00 -1.69 13.60
CA GLU A 132 18.84 -2.20 12.85
C GLU A 132 18.06 -1.14 12.10
N LEU A 133 18.23 0.12 12.47
CA LEU A 133 17.71 1.28 11.75
C LEU A 133 18.84 2.09 11.11
N GLN A 134 19.89 1.48 10.78
CA GLN A 134 20.52 1.92 9.57
C GLN A 134 19.47 1.67 8.49
N LEU A 135 18.59 2.67 8.29
CA LEU A 135 18.20 2.98 6.93
C LEU A 135 19.49 2.76 6.18
N ARG A 136 19.61 1.60 5.52
CA ARG A 136 20.65 1.47 4.53
C ARG A 136 20.49 2.75 3.76
N LYS A 137 21.45 3.67 3.92
CA LYS A 137 21.56 4.74 2.96
C LYS A 137 21.62 3.97 1.67
N VAL A 138 20.50 3.92 0.97
CA VAL A 138 20.46 3.48 -0.40
C VAL A 138 21.20 4.57 -1.13
N THR A 139 22.50 4.54 -0.94
CA THR A 139 23.40 5.31 -1.77
C THR A 139 23.26 4.65 -3.12
N ASN A 140 23.05 5.41 -4.16
CA ASN A 140 23.01 4.98 -5.56
C ASN A 140 24.24 4.14 -5.99
N SER A 141 25.18 3.89 -5.10
CA SER A 141 26.38 3.07 -5.27
C SER A 141 26.15 1.56 -5.09
N GLU A 142 24.99 1.10 -4.59
CA GLU A 142 24.73 -0.33 -4.35
C GLU A 142 23.65 -0.90 -5.29
N GLY A 143 23.78 -0.69 -6.59
CA GLY A 143 23.08 -1.51 -7.58
C GLY A 143 21.60 -1.23 -7.80
N MET A 144 21.05 -0.11 -7.32
CA MET A 144 19.78 0.37 -7.82
C MET A 144 19.97 1.02 -9.20
N PRO A 145 19.11 0.71 -10.18
CA PRO A 145 19.10 1.46 -11.42
C PRO A 145 18.85 2.95 -11.11
N PRO A 146 19.48 3.88 -11.83
CA PRO A 146 19.29 5.30 -11.61
C PRO A 146 17.79 5.62 -11.72
N ILE A 147 17.28 6.33 -10.74
CA ILE A 147 15.92 6.87 -10.76
C ILE A 147 15.92 7.96 -11.83
N LEU A 148 15.57 7.56 -13.05
CA LEU A 148 15.36 8.36 -14.27
C LEU A 148 16.50 9.35 -14.61
N PRO A 149 16.96 9.39 -15.86
CA PRO A 149 17.78 10.49 -16.33
C PRO A 149 16.95 11.78 -16.32
N GLU A 150 17.58 12.87 -15.92
CA GLU A 150 17.06 14.23 -16.07
C GLU A 150 16.68 14.55 -17.51
#